data_99bf34ff9f5c3a7cff28031096c1463c
#
_entry.id   99bf34ff9f5c3a7cff28031096c1463c
#
_cell.length_a   1.000
_cell.length_b   1.000
_cell.length_c   1.000
_cell.angle_alpha   90.00
_cell.angle_beta   90.00
_cell.angle_gamma   90.00
#
_symmetry.space_group_name_H-M   'P 1'
#
loop_
_entity.id
_entity.type
_entity.pdbx_description
1 polymer ?
#
loop_
_entity_poly.entity_id
_entity_poly.type
_entity_poly.pdbx_seq_one_letter_code
_entity_poly.pdbx_strand_id
1 'polypeptide(L)'
;MNLKEKAKSKINKKAKKIAFKILKPFLPFIIIIVGVFFAICFIIDAIFVQEVQSDNTSMPETQVELKNNCIIKAEYLNTCNNYIGEESTSYFLDVDDRERDKCVEWSHLYSIMAFHNMTYNTKLDESLLELVANEFKSTFIYEKNTIKIERKTTDENGNETTTTEEYTQYLLIESDTIIGHFKYNYEEKTVEENGIKTTKKIFVNEELIGERYDRLKSYLKNKLHIRESDLDTDVQVVIQAANRLLWRWRKYKLASR
;
A
#
# COMPACT_ATOMS: atom_id res chain seq x y z
N MET A 1 -27.64 32.65 -24.67
CA MET A 1 -27.88 31.61 -23.65
C MET A 1 -28.92 30.63 -24.17
N ASN A 2 -28.54 29.43 -24.49
CA ASN A 2 -29.25 28.46 -25.33
C ASN A 2 -30.45 27.84 -24.55
N LEU A 3 -31.61 27.72 -25.21
CA LEU A 3 -32.85 27.15 -24.61
C LEU A 3 -32.61 25.77 -23.93
N LYS A 4 -31.68 24.99 -24.47
CA LYS A 4 -31.26 23.71 -23.90
C LYS A 4 -30.58 23.83 -22.51
N GLU A 5 -29.81 24.91 -22.28
CA GLU A 5 -29.15 25.16 -20.98
C GLU A 5 -30.16 25.61 -19.91
N LYS A 6 -31.14 26.43 -20.29
CA LYS A 6 -32.24 26.81 -19.38
C LYS A 6 -33.13 25.63 -18.97
N ALA A 7 -33.38 24.70 -19.91
CA ALA A 7 -34.12 23.48 -19.61
C ALA A 7 -33.34 22.54 -18.65
N LYS A 8 -32.04 22.35 -18.91
CA LYS A 8 -31.15 21.55 -18.06
C LYS A 8 -31.02 22.10 -16.63
N SER A 9 -30.92 23.43 -16.49
CA SER A 9 -30.89 24.15 -15.21
C SER A 9 -32.19 23.97 -14.40
N LYS A 10 -33.36 24.04 -15.06
CA LYS A 10 -34.67 23.82 -14.42
C LYS A 10 -34.88 22.39 -13.98
N ILE A 11 -34.42 21.39 -14.78
CA ILE A 11 -34.48 19.97 -14.44
C ILE A 11 -33.59 19.69 -13.23
N ASN A 12 -32.35 20.19 -13.21
CA ASN A 12 -31.42 20.03 -12.08
C ASN A 12 -31.95 20.68 -10.79
N LYS A 13 -32.62 21.85 -10.88
CA LYS A 13 -33.25 22.46 -9.68
C LYS A 13 -34.44 21.66 -9.14
N LYS A 14 -35.26 21.06 -10.02
CA LYS A 14 -36.36 20.17 -9.60
C LYS A 14 -35.84 18.87 -9.01
N ALA A 15 -34.84 18.24 -9.63
CA ALA A 15 -34.20 17.04 -9.14
C ALA A 15 -33.58 17.25 -7.74
N LYS A 16 -32.85 18.36 -7.54
CA LYS A 16 -32.31 18.72 -6.21
C LYS A 16 -33.40 18.93 -5.15
N LYS A 17 -34.53 19.56 -5.50
CA LYS A 17 -35.66 19.74 -4.57
C LYS A 17 -36.33 18.41 -4.19
N ILE A 18 -36.47 17.48 -5.14
CA ILE A 18 -37.04 16.15 -4.92
C ILE A 18 -36.08 15.32 -4.06
N ALA A 19 -34.78 15.29 -4.40
CA ALA A 19 -33.75 14.62 -3.62
C ALA A 19 -33.72 15.12 -2.16
N PHE A 20 -33.78 16.45 -1.97
CA PHE A 20 -33.81 17.04 -0.63
C PHE A 20 -35.08 16.69 0.16
N LYS A 21 -36.26 16.60 -0.50
CA LYS A 21 -37.50 16.16 0.14
C LYS A 21 -37.45 14.70 0.59
N ILE A 22 -36.80 13.83 -0.19
CA ILE A 22 -36.62 12.42 0.13
C ILE A 22 -35.57 12.27 1.25
N LEU A 23 -34.51 13.08 1.24
CA LEU A 23 -33.43 13.00 2.23
C LEU A 23 -33.80 13.61 3.58
N LYS A 24 -34.73 14.58 3.61
CA LYS A 24 -35.12 15.31 4.82
C LYS A 24 -35.55 14.40 6.00
N PRO A 25 -36.36 13.34 5.84
CA PRO A 25 -36.70 12.46 6.94
C PRO A 25 -35.53 11.60 7.42
N PHE A 26 -34.51 11.38 6.59
CA PHE A 26 -33.32 10.60 6.93
C PHE A 26 -32.18 11.47 7.50
N LEU A 27 -32.31 12.81 7.39
CA LEU A 27 -31.28 13.74 7.87
C LEU A 27 -30.87 13.52 9.34
N PRO A 28 -31.82 13.30 10.30
CA PRO A 28 -31.45 13.01 11.69
C PRO A 28 -30.62 11.72 11.81
N PHE A 29 -30.97 10.67 11.05
CA PHE A 29 -30.23 9.41 11.07
C PHE A 29 -28.83 9.57 10.47
N ILE A 30 -28.71 10.33 9.38
CA ILE A 30 -27.41 10.65 8.77
C ILE A 30 -26.54 11.43 9.76
N ILE A 31 -27.09 12.41 10.47
CA ILE A 31 -26.36 13.20 11.48
C ILE A 31 -25.92 12.30 12.64
N ILE A 32 -26.75 11.35 13.08
CA ILE A 32 -26.39 10.41 14.14
C ILE A 32 -25.27 9.49 13.66
N ILE A 33 -25.37 8.92 12.45
CA ILE A 33 -24.33 8.05 11.88
C ILE A 33 -23.02 8.80 11.71
N VAL A 34 -23.05 10.03 11.18
CA VAL A 34 -21.88 10.88 11.05
C VAL A 34 -21.32 11.26 12.43
N GLY A 35 -22.18 11.56 13.40
CA GLY A 35 -21.79 11.87 14.78
C GLY A 35 -21.14 10.67 15.47
N VAL A 36 -21.69 9.47 15.31
CA VAL A 36 -21.08 8.23 15.83
C VAL A 36 -19.74 7.96 15.14
N PHE A 37 -19.67 8.13 13.83
CA PHE A 37 -18.42 7.99 13.09
C PHE A 37 -17.34 8.97 13.59
N PHE A 38 -17.71 10.25 13.80
CA PHE A 38 -16.78 11.24 14.38
C PHE A 38 -16.43 10.90 15.83
N ALA A 39 -17.36 10.38 16.64
CA ALA A 39 -17.08 9.97 18.01
C ALA A 39 -16.10 8.77 18.04
N ILE A 40 -16.27 7.77 17.16
CA ILE A 40 -15.34 6.66 17.01
C ILE A 40 -13.99 7.17 16.52
N CYS A 41 -13.96 8.09 15.56
CA CYS A 41 -12.73 8.73 15.12
C CYS A 41 -12.05 9.51 16.25
N PHE A 42 -12.83 10.19 17.11
CA PHE A 42 -12.31 10.93 18.27
C PHE A 42 -11.79 10.02 19.37
N ILE A 43 -12.46 8.88 19.59
CA ILE A 43 -12.00 7.85 20.54
C ILE A 43 -10.71 7.21 20.03
N ILE A 44 -10.64 6.88 18.74
CA ILE A 44 -9.41 6.38 18.11
C ILE A 44 -8.32 7.45 18.18
N ASP A 45 -8.63 8.73 17.90
CA ASP A 45 -7.71 9.83 18.10
C ASP A 45 -7.30 9.96 19.58
N ALA A 46 -8.20 9.85 20.53
CA ALA A 46 -7.85 9.96 21.95
C ALA A 46 -6.96 8.80 22.42
N ILE A 47 -7.23 7.58 21.97
CA ILE A 47 -6.46 6.39 22.36
C ILE A 47 -5.09 6.40 21.67
N PHE A 48 -5.01 6.77 20.37
CA PHE A 48 -3.76 6.76 19.60
C PHE A 48 -3.06 8.13 19.55
N VAL A 49 -3.73 9.24 19.93
CA VAL A 49 -3.25 10.63 19.81
C VAL A 49 -2.82 11.24 21.11
N GLN A 50 -3.36 10.84 22.27
CA GLN A 50 -2.74 11.23 23.54
C GLN A 50 -1.29 10.78 23.61
N GLU A 51 -0.94 9.71 22.91
CA GLU A 51 0.43 9.19 22.82
C GLU A 51 1.34 9.93 21.83
N VAL A 52 0.80 10.69 20.86
CA VAL A 52 1.59 11.36 19.81
C VAL A 52 1.59 12.89 19.97
N GLN A 53 0.73 13.48 20.82
CA GLN A 53 0.56 14.92 20.93
C GLN A 53 1.38 15.59 22.03
N SER A 54 2.20 14.85 22.77
CA SER A 54 3.17 15.49 23.63
C SER A 54 4.43 15.88 22.84
N ASP A 55 4.31 16.93 22.06
CA ASP A 55 5.44 17.79 21.83
C ASP A 55 6.00 18.16 23.22
N ASN A 56 7.21 17.67 23.53
CA ASN A 56 8.04 17.99 24.67
C ASN A 56 7.62 17.53 26.09
N THR A 57 6.61 16.66 26.25
CA THR A 57 6.43 15.97 27.55
C THR A 57 6.19 14.48 27.33
N SER A 58 7.29 13.74 27.34
CA SER A 58 7.40 12.32 27.70
C SER A 58 6.23 11.42 27.23
N MET A 59 6.27 10.98 25.96
CA MET A 59 5.81 9.61 25.69
C MET A 59 6.48 8.72 26.73
N PRO A 60 5.77 7.78 27.37
CA PRO A 60 6.44 6.77 28.17
C PRO A 60 7.58 6.19 27.35
N GLU A 61 8.77 6.15 27.90
CA GLU A 61 10.00 5.70 27.23
C GLU A 61 9.80 4.39 26.46
N THR A 62 8.95 3.53 27.01
CA THR A 62 8.49 2.26 26.41
C THR A 62 7.75 2.38 25.07
N GLN A 63 7.04 3.47 24.81
CA GLN A 63 6.29 3.64 23.54
C GLN A 63 7.17 4.21 22.44
N VAL A 64 8.10 5.08 22.78
CA VAL A 64 9.12 5.56 21.83
C VAL A 64 10.00 4.40 21.41
N GLU A 65 10.40 3.56 22.34
CA GLU A 65 11.17 2.35 22.10
C GLU A 65 10.40 1.37 21.20
N LEU A 66 9.16 1.06 21.52
CA LEU A 66 8.33 0.17 20.71
C LEU A 66 8.17 0.68 19.27
N LYS A 67 7.93 1.99 19.10
CA LYS A 67 7.85 2.59 17.77
C LYS A 67 9.16 2.42 17.00
N ASN A 68 10.30 2.69 17.63
CA ASN A 68 11.60 2.54 17.01
C ASN A 68 11.86 1.08 16.62
N ASN A 69 11.50 0.12 17.48
CA ASN A 69 11.60 -1.30 17.19
C ASN A 69 10.72 -1.70 15.98
N CYS A 70 9.50 -1.16 15.87
CA CYS A 70 8.65 -1.38 14.69
C CYS A 70 9.27 -0.79 13.41
N ILE A 71 9.93 0.38 13.47
CA ILE A 71 10.62 0.97 12.32
C ILE A 71 11.78 0.08 11.88
N ILE A 72 12.67 -0.27 12.80
CA ILE A 72 13.83 -1.14 12.52
C ILE A 72 13.37 -2.49 11.96
N LYS A 73 12.32 -3.08 12.55
CA LYS A 73 11.79 -4.37 12.11
C LYS A 73 11.19 -4.29 10.70
N ALA A 74 10.42 -3.24 10.38
CA ALA A 74 9.87 -3.04 9.05
C ALA A 74 10.97 -2.84 8.01
N GLU A 75 11.98 -2.04 8.30
CA GLU A 75 13.14 -1.84 7.43
C GLU A 75 13.88 -3.17 7.19
N TYR A 76 14.13 -3.95 8.24
CA TYR A 76 14.75 -5.28 8.12
C TYR A 76 13.93 -6.23 7.23
N LEU A 77 12.62 -6.34 7.45
CA LEU A 77 11.74 -7.19 6.66
C LEU A 77 11.77 -6.82 5.18
N ASN A 78 11.74 -5.53 4.88
CA ASN A 78 11.73 -5.03 3.51
C ASN A 78 13.08 -5.25 2.82
N THR A 79 14.18 -5.05 3.52
CA THR A 79 15.53 -5.33 3.00
C THR A 79 15.69 -6.81 2.63
N CYS A 80 15.20 -7.73 3.48
CA CYS A 80 15.25 -9.15 3.21
C CYS A 80 14.35 -9.60 2.05
N ASN A 81 13.30 -8.82 1.74
CA ASN A 81 12.38 -9.13 0.65
C ASN A 81 12.88 -8.64 -0.72
N ASN A 82 13.68 -7.56 -0.74
CA ASN A 82 14.20 -6.94 -1.96
C ASN A 82 15.46 -7.64 -2.49
N TYR A 83 15.77 -8.83 -1.99
CA TYR A 83 16.97 -9.55 -2.39
C TYR A 83 16.79 -10.27 -3.73
N ILE A 84 17.14 -9.60 -4.80
CA ILE A 84 17.44 -10.19 -6.09
C ILE A 84 18.96 -10.33 -6.12
N GLY A 85 19.47 -11.53 -5.84
CA GLY A 85 20.84 -11.97 -5.66
C GLY A 85 22.00 -11.08 -6.10
N GLU A 86 23.17 -11.25 -5.50
CA GLU A 86 24.42 -10.50 -5.72
C GLU A 86 25.01 -10.53 -7.15
N GLU A 87 24.37 -11.14 -8.12
CA GLU A 87 24.81 -11.20 -9.52
C GLU A 87 24.54 -9.87 -10.29
N SER A 88 24.71 -8.73 -9.65
CA SER A 88 24.09 -7.46 -10.04
C SER A 88 24.82 -6.63 -11.12
N THR A 89 25.94 -7.03 -11.67
CA THR A 89 26.73 -6.14 -12.55
C THR A 89 26.34 -6.18 -14.04
N SER A 90 25.45 -7.10 -14.45
CA SER A 90 25.05 -7.27 -15.86
C SER A 90 23.53 -7.19 -16.08
N TYR A 91 22.74 -6.83 -15.07
CA TYR A 91 21.29 -6.97 -15.10
C TYR A 91 20.59 -5.61 -15.08
N PHE A 92 19.66 -5.39 -16.01
CA PHE A 92 18.65 -4.35 -15.90
C PHE A 92 17.57 -4.83 -14.95
N LEU A 93 17.52 -4.23 -13.76
CA LEU A 93 16.43 -4.41 -12.84
C LEU A 93 15.30 -3.46 -13.24
N ASP A 94 14.20 -3.98 -13.76
CA ASP A 94 12.96 -3.24 -13.90
C ASP A 94 12.13 -3.43 -12.61
N VAL A 95 12.80 -3.21 -11.46
CA VAL A 95 12.16 -3.14 -10.14
C VAL A 95 11.71 -1.71 -10.00
N ASP A 96 10.48 -1.45 -10.35
CA ASP A 96 9.91 -0.13 -10.14
C ASP A 96 9.33 0.02 -8.72
N ASP A 97 8.76 1.20 -8.46
CA ASP A 97 8.20 1.59 -7.16
C ASP A 97 7.08 0.68 -6.65
N ARG A 98 6.57 -0.26 -7.45
CA ARG A 98 5.47 -1.18 -7.12
C ARG A 98 5.78 -2.05 -5.91
N GLU A 99 7.01 -2.59 -5.84
CA GLU A 99 7.43 -3.38 -4.68
C GLU A 99 7.45 -2.52 -3.41
N ARG A 100 8.02 -1.33 -3.49
CA ARG A 100 8.10 -0.41 -2.36
C ARG A 100 6.72 -0.04 -1.81
N ASP A 101 5.74 0.16 -2.68
CA ASP A 101 4.37 0.50 -2.28
C ASP A 101 3.61 -0.67 -1.62
N LYS A 102 4.15 -1.89 -1.75
CA LYS A 102 3.58 -3.11 -1.16
C LYS A 102 4.36 -3.61 0.06
N CYS A 103 5.47 -2.99 0.42
CA CYS A 103 6.24 -3.31 1.61
C CYS A 103 5.44 -3.07 2.89
N VAL A 104 5.79 -3.84 3.94
CA VAL A 104 5.17 -3.62 5.24
C VAL A 104 5.69 -2.32 5.86
N GLU A 105 4.77 -1.46 6.26
CA GLU A 105 5.10 -0.21 6.96
C GLU A 105 5.14 -0.43 8.47
N TRP A 106 6.05 0.24 9.16
CA TRP A 106 6.15 0.18 10.62
C TRP A 106 4.82 0.51 11.32
N SER A 107 4.03 1.40 10.73
CA SER A 107 2.74 1.83 11.26
C SER A 107 1.70 0.70 11.23
N HIS A 108 1.79 -0.24 10.28
CA HIS A 108 0.97 -1.44 10.28
C HIS A 108 1.33 -2.34 11.46
N LEU A 109 2.63 -2.62 11.66
CA LEU A 109 3.08 -3.45 12.77
C LEU A 109 2.62 -2.87 14.12
N TYR A 110 2.88 -1.58 14.33
CA TYR A 110 2.48 -0.89 15.56
C TYR A 110 0.96 -0.92 15.79
N SER A 111 0.16 -0.64 14.74
CA SER A 111 -1.30 -0.62 14.87
C SER A 111 -1.89 -1.99 15.15
N ILE A 112 -1.35 -3.06 14.57
CA ILE A 112 -1.78 -4.44 14.86
C ILE A 112 -1.42 -4.82 16.30
N MET A 113 -0.20 -4.49 16.76
CA MET A 113 0.22 -4.73 18.15
C MET A 113 -0.67 -3.97 19.14
N ALA A 114 -0.97 -2.69 18.86
CA ALA A 114 -1.85 -1.88 19.70
C ALA A 114 -3.27 -2.47 19.76
N PHE A 115 -3.81 -2.92 18.61
CA PHE A 115 -5.10 -3.58 18.54
C PHE A 115 -5.11 -4.90 19.33
N HIS A 116 -4.04 -5.69 19.25
CA HIS A 116 -3.86 -6.90 20.03
C HIS A 116 -3.84 -6.62 21.53
N ASN A 117 -3.11 -5.57 21.95
CA ASN A 117 -3.09 -5.11 23.35
C ASN A 117 -4.49 -4.69 23.84
N MET A 118 -5.21 -3.91 23.04
CA MET A 118 -6.58 -3.46 23.37
C MET A 118 -7.54 -4.64 23.54
N THR A 119 -7.40 -5.68 22.72
CA THR A 119 -8.31 -6.84 22.72
C THR A 119 -8.02 -7.77 23.89
N TYR A 120 -6.74 -8.00 24.24
CA TYR A 120 -6.34 -9.02 25.21
C TYR A 120 -5.50 -8.50 26.36
N ASN A 121 -5.28 -7.18 26.46
CA ASN A 121 -4.37 -6.58 27.44
C ASN A 121 -2.98 -7.24 27.43
N THR A 122 -2.50 -7.61 26.25
CA THR A 122 -1.18 -8.21 26.06
C THR A 122 -0.10 -7.15 26.21
N LYS A 123 1.07 -7.58 26.71
CA LYS A 123 2.21 -6.68 26.79
C LYS A 123 2.70 -6.31 25.38
N LEU A 124 2.95 -5.01 25.17
CA LEU A 124 3.57 -4.49 23.96
C LEU A 124 5.09 -4.67 24.07
N ASP A 125 5.60 -5.83 23.64
CA ASP A 125 7.01 -6.16 23.70
C ASP A 125 7.53 -6.74 22.39
N GLU A 126 8.82 -7.08 22.37
CA GLU A 126 9.51 -7.62 21.20
C GLU A 126 8.94 -8.96 20.76
N SER A 127 8.46 -9.78 21.69
CA SER A 127 7.86 -11.08 21.36
C SER A 127 6.59 -10.92 20.53
N LEU A 128 5.73 -9.95 20.89
CA LEU A 128 4.55 -9.64 20.12
C LEU A 128 4.93 -9.00 18.75
N LEU A 129 5.96 -8.15 18.73
CA LEU A 129 6.46 -7.58 17.48
C LEU A 129 6.96 -8.66 16.52
N GLU A 130 7.73 -9.63 16.99
CA GLU A 130 8.21 -10.76 16.18
C GLU A 130 7.06 -11.59 15.63
N LEU A 131 6.06 -11.87 16.46
CA LEU A 131 4.87 -12.63 16.04
C LEU A 131 4.12 -11.88 14.91
N VAL A 132 3.83 -10.60 15.11
CA VAL A 132 3.12 -9.76 14.13
C VAL A 132 3.96 -9.60 12.86
N ALA A 133 5.26 -9.33 12.98
CA ALA A 133 6.16 -9.16 11.86
C ALA A 133 6.26 -10.42 10.98
N ASN A 134 6.36 -11.59 11.59
CA ASN A 134 6.41 -12.86 10.87
C ASN A 134 5.09 -13.18 10.16
N GLU A 135 3.95 -12.82 10.76
CA GLU A 135 2.63 -13.03 10.16
C GLU A 135 2.42 -12.12 8.94
N PHE A 136 2.92 -10.89 8.97
CA PHE A 136 2.66 -9.89 7.93
C PHE A 136 3.85 -9.56 7.04
N LYS A 137 4.93 -10.33 7.12
CA LYS A 137 6.05 -10.22 6.19
C LYS A 137 5.53 -10.29 4.75
N SER A 138 5.88 -9.29 3.93
CA SER A 138 5.58 -9.31 2.51
C SER A 138 6.45 -10.33 1.78
N THR A 139 5.91 -10.99 0.77
CA THR A 139 6.66 -11.88 -0.12
C THR A 139 6.51 -11.42 -1.55
N PHE A 140 7.60 -11.52 -2.32
CA PHE A 140 7.67 -11.09 -3.71
C PHE A 140 8.24 -12.23 -4.54
N ILE A 141 7.59 -12.52 -5.67
CA ILE A 141 8.01 -13.57 -6.61
C ILE A 141 8.41 -12.92 -7.91
N TYR A 142 9.64 -13.22 -8.36
CA TYR A 142 10.21 -12.68 -9.57
C TYR A 142 10.41 -13.76 -10.62
N GLU A 143 10.17 -13.40 -11.88
CA GLU A 143 10.50 -14.20 -13.06
C GLU A 143 11.69 -13.58 -13.77
N LYS A 144 12.64 -14.42 -14.20
CA LYS A 144 13.75 -14.02 -15.04
C LYS A 144 13.30 -13.95 -16.51
N ASN A 145 13.54 -12.81 -17.13
CA ASN A 145 13.24 -12.56 -18.54
C ASN A 145 14.49 -12.05 -19.27
N THR A 146 14.51 -12.13 -20.59
CA THR A 146 15.63 -11.65 -21.42
C THR A 146 15.23 -10.40 -22.20
N ILE A 147 16.00 -9.33 -22.08
CA ILE A 147 15.94 -8.18 -22.97
C ILE A 147 16.89 -8.44 -24.14
N LYS A 148 16.41 -8.30 -25.37
CA LYS A 148 17.22 -8.39 -26.58
C LYS A 148 17.39 -7.02 -27.18
N ILE A 149 18.66 -6.64 -27.43
CA ILE A 149 19.03 -5.40 -28.09
C ILE A 149 19.74 -5.74 -29.39
N GLU A 150 19.11 -5.44 -30.50
CA GLU A 150 19.66 -5.63 -31.86
C GLU A 150 20.15 -4.26 -32.35
N ARG A 151 21.42 -4.18 -32.76
CA ARG A 151 22.04 -2.99 -33.35
C ARG A 151 22.42 -3.28 -34.78
N LYS A 152 21.93 -2.48 -35.70
CA LYS A 152 22.35 -2.51 -37.12
C LYS A 152 23.48 -1.51 -37.33
N THR A 153 24.58 -1.98 -37.88
CA THR A 153 25.70 -1.17 -38.30
C THR A 153 25.95 -1.40 -39.79
N THR A 154 26.19 -0.33 -40.53
CA THR A 154 26.52 -0.41 -41.96
C THR A 154 28.00 -0.07 -42.10
N ASP A 155 28.76 -0.93 -42.76
CA ASP A 155 30.19 -0.69 -43.06
C ASP A 155 30.37 0.33 -44.20
N GLU A 156 31.63 0.73 -44.44
CA GLU A 156 31.98 1.68 -45.51
C GLU A 156 31.63 1.14 -46.92
N ASN A 157 31.41 -0.14 -47.05
CA ASN A 157 31.03 -0.81 -48.32
C ASN A 157 29.51 -0.97 -48.48
N GLY A 158 28.72 -0.50 -47.51
CA GLY A 158 27.27 -0.59 -47.54
C GLY A 158 26.70 -1.95 -47.04
N ASN A 159 27.53 -2.83 -46.46
CA ASN A 159 27.06 -4.08 -45.89
C ASN A 159 26.48 -3.85 -44.51
N GLU A 160 25.25 -4.31 -44.27
CA GLU A 160 24.60 -4.26 -42.97
C GLU A 160 25.01 -5.46 -42.13
N THR A 161 25.44 -5.17 -40.89
CA THR A 161 25.70 -6.18 -39.84
C THR A 161 24.78 -5.94 -38.70
N THR A 162 24.13 -6.99 -38.17
CA THR A 162 23.28 -6.93 -36.98
C THR A 162 24.01 -7.63 -35.84
N THR A 163 24.25 -6.92 -34.76
CA THR A 163 24.75 -7.48 -33.50
C THR A 163 23.60 -7.56 -32.51
N THR A 164 23.49 -8.70 -31.79
CA THR A 164 22.48 -8.93 -30.76
C THR A 164 23.15 -9.04 -29.40
N GLU A 165 22.71 -8.23 -28.46
CA GLU A 165 23.10 -8.30 -27.05
C GLU A 165 21.90 -8.74 -26.22
N GLU A 166 22.11 -9.63 -25.25
CA GLU A 166 21.05 -10.13 -24.36
C GLU A 166 21.36 -9.72 -22.92
N TYR A 167 20.35 -9.17 -22.24
CA TYR A 167 20.42 -8.77 -20.85
C TYR A 167 19.32 -9.45 -20.06
N THR A 168 19.58 -9.73 -18.79
CA THR A 168 18.57 -10.28 -17.89
C THR A 168 17.71 -9.17 -17.31
N GLN A 169 16.40 -9.37 -17.33
CA GLN A 169 15.38 -8.56 -16.66
C GLN A 169 14.69 -9.42 -15.60
N TYR A 170 14.52 -8.89 -14.40
CA TYR A 170 13.70 -9.52 -13.38
C TYR A 170 12.35 -8.81 -13.31
N LEU A 171 11.27 -9.57 -13.42
CA LEU A 171 9.90 -9.09 -13.43
C LEU A 171 9.24 -9.53 -12.13
N LEU A 172 8.66 -8.61 -11.39
CA LEU A 172 7.81 -8.93 -10.25
C LEU A 172 6.50 -9.51 -10.77
N ILE A 173 6.28 -10.82 -10.60
CA ILE A 173 5.09 -11.51 -11.12
C ILE A 173 3.98 -11.68 -10.08
N GLU A 174 4.34 -11.81 -8.81
CA GLU A 174 3.39 -11.90 -7.69
C GLU A 174 3.93 -11.22 -6.45
N SER A 175 3.03 -10.67 -5.63
CA SER A 175 3.32 -10.26 -4.27
C SER A 175 2.19 -10.64 -3.32
N ASP A 176 2.54 -11.14 -2.13
CA ASP A 176 1.61 -11.36 -1.03
C ASP A 176 1.99 -10.48 0.15
N THR A 177 1.09 -9.56 0.51
CA THR A 177 1.35 -8.47 1.44
C THR A 177 0.18 -8.29 2.42
N ILE A 178 0.32 -7.42 3.41
CA ILE A 178 -0.80 -7.06 4.29
C ILE A 178 -1.97 -6.42 3.52
N ILE A 179 -1.70 -5.76 2.39
CA ILE A 179 -2.73 -5.10 1.57
C ILE A 179 -3.52 -6.11 0.75
N GLY A 180 -2.90 -7.20 0.35
CA GLY A 180 -3.50 -8.26 -0.45
C GLY A 180 -2.48 -9.03 -1.26
N HIS A 181 -2.98 -10.02 -1.99
CA HIS A 181 -2.23 -10.80 -2.95
C HIS A 181 -2.41 -10.20 -4.35
N PHE A 182 -1.31 -9.86 -5.02
CA PHE A 182 -1.32 -9.20 -6.33
C PHE A 182 -0.57 -10.04 -7.34
N LYS A 183 -1.11 -10.06 -8.56
CA LYS A 183 -0.46 -10.60 -9.75
C LYS A 183 -0.16 -9.44 -10.71
N TYR A 184 1.01 -9.49 -11.33
CA TYR A 184 1.48 -8.45 -12.25
C TYR A 184 1.56 -9.01 -13.65
N ASN A 185 0.93 -8.32 -14.59
CA ASN A 185 0.85 -8.73 -15.98
C ASN A 185 1.79 -7.89 -16.84
N TYR A 186 2.47 -8.56 -17.76
CA TYR A 186 3.43 -7.98 -18.69
C TYR A 186 3.11 -8.36 -20.12
N GLU A 187 3.47 -7.48 -21.05
CA GLU A 187 3.44 -7.77 -22.49
C GLU A 187 4.82 -7.57 -23.10
N GLU A 188 5.15 -8.36 -24.13
CA GLU A 188 6.38 -8.16 -24.88
C GLU A 188 6.22 -6.97 -25.82
N LYS A 189 7.18 -6.05 -25.80
CA LYS A 189 7.21 -4.88 -26.65
C LYS A 189 8.56 -4.71 -27.31
N THR A 190 8.53 -4.47 -28.62
CA THR A 190 9.71 -4.11 -29.39
C THR A 190 9.63 -2.63 -29.75
N VAL A 191 10.69 -1.90 -29.44
CA VAL A 191 10.87 -0.48 -29.78
C VAL A 191 12.11 -0.35 -30.64
N GLU A 192 12.01 0.41 -31.73
CA GLU A 192 13.13 0.71 -32.60
C GLU A 192 13.40 2.21 -32.60
N GLU A 193 14.60 2.59 -32.17
CA GLU A 193 15.07 3.97 -32.13
C GLU A 193 16.52 4.04 -32.63
N ASN A 194 16.81 4.91 -33.58
CA ASN A 194 18.15 5.15 -34.12
C ASN A 194 18.89 3.89 -34.60
N GLY A 195 18.15 2.95 -35.23
CA GLY A 195 18.71 1.68 -35.71
C GLY A 195 18.99 0.64 -34.60
N ILE A 196 18.55 0.92 -33.39
CA ILE A 196 18.59 0.01 -32.24
C ILE A 196 17.19 -0.51 -32.00
N LYS A 197 17.02 -1.84 -32.08
CA LYS A 197 15.77 -2.52 -31.80
C LYS A 197 15.86 -3.21 -30.45
N THR A 198 15.01 -2.80 -29.52
CA THR A 198 14.97 -3.34 -28.15
C THR A 198 13.68 -4.11 -27.95
N THR A 199 13.78 -5.39 -27.62
CA THR A 199 12.62 -6.25 -27.25
C THR A 199 12.69 -6.56 -25.77
N LYS A 200 11.67 -6.15 -25.01
CA LYS A 200 11.55 -6.36 -23.56
C LYS A 200 10.11 -6.53 -23.14
N LYS A 201 9.89 -7.17 -21.99
CA LYS A 201 8.57 -7.17 -21.34
C LYS A 201 8.35 -5.85 -20.61
N ILE A 202 7.18 -5.24 -20.80
CA ILE A 202 6.75 -4.03 -20.09
C ILE A 202 5.54 -4.34 -19.22
N PHE A 203 5.44 -3.68 -18.09
CA PHE A 203 4.28 -3.81 -17.21
C PHE A 203 3.00 -3.27 -17.87
N VAL A 204 1.91 -4.00 -17.71
CA VAL A 204 0.57 -3.62 -18.22
C VAL A 204 -0.34 -3.21 -17.07
N ASN A 205 -0.57 -4.12 -16.11
CA ASN A 205 -1.45 -3.87 -14.97
C ASN A 205 -1.15 -4.81 -13.79
N GLU A 206 -1.66 -4.45 -12.63
CA GLU A 206 -1.74 -5.34 -11.48
C GLU A 206 -3.18 -5.80 -11.26
N GLU A 207 -3.35 -7.02 -10.79
CA GLU A 207 -4.62 -7.65 -10.46
C GLU A 207 -4.60 -8.10 -8.99
N LEU A 208 -5.60 -7.69 -8.22
CA LEU A 208 -5.79 -8.18 -6.86
C LEU A 208 -6.46 -9.56 -6.90
N ILE A 209 -5.80 -10.56 -6.33
CA ILE A 209 -6.32 -11.91 -6.17
C ILE A 209 -7.01 -12.03 -4.81
N GLY A 210 -8.32 -12.24 -4.81
CA GLY A 210 -9.12 -12.30 -3.57
C GLY A 210 -9.53 -10.92 -3.05
N GLU A 211 -9.49 -10.74 -1.75
CA GLU A 211 -9.92 -9.51 -1.08
C GLU A 211 -8.74 -8.68 -0.55
N ARG A 212 -8.97 -7.36 -0.44
CA ARG A 212 -8.02 -6.50 0.28
C ARG A 212 -7.98 -6.86 1.75
N TYR A 213 -6.78 -6.86 2.33
CA TYR A 213 -6.54 -7.13 3.75
C TYR A 213 -6.98 -8.52 4.22
N ASP A 214 -7.07 -9.51 3.33
CA ASP A 214 -7.52 -10.87 3.65
C ASP A 214 -6.63 -11.54 4.72
N ARG A 215 -5.32 -11.33 4.66
CA ARG A 215 -4.39 -11.78 5.71
C ARG A 215 -4.69 -11.14 7.06
N LEU A 216 -4.99 -9.85 7.10
CA LEU A 216 -5.36 -9.15 8.34
C LEU A 216 -6.71 -9.65 8.85
N LYS A 217 -7.72 -9.83 7.99
CA LYS A 217 -9.00 -10.46 8.35
C LYS A 217 -8.78 -11.84 8.97
N SER A 218 -7.99 -12.66 8.32
CA SER A 218 -7.66 -14.02 8.78
C SER A 218 -6.94 -13.99 10.14
N TYR A 219 -6.01 -13.07 10.35
CA TYR A 219 -5.33 -12.89 11.62
C TYR A 219 -6.30 -12.48 12.74
N LEU A 220 -7.12 -11.46 12.51
CA LEU A 220 -8.10 -10.98 13.49
C LEU A 220 -9.10 -12.09 13.86
N LYS A 221 -9.59 -12.84 12.87
CA LYS A 221 -10.51 -13.95 13.09
C LYS A 221 -9.87 -15.11 13.84
N ASN A 222 -8.72 -15.58 13.38
CA ASN A 222 -8.15 -16.85 13.83
C ASN A 222 -7.23 -16.71 15.06
N LYS A 223 -6.55 -15.58 15.21
CA LYS A 223 -5.63 -15.31 16.34
C LYS A 223 -6.28 -14.47 17.43
N LEU A 224 -7.10 -13.50 17.06
CA LEU A 224 -7.77 -12.62 18.01
C LEU A 224 -9.25 -12.96 18.20
N HIS A 225 -9.74 -14.05 17.61
CA HIS A 225 -11.11 -14.57 17.75
C HIS A 225 -12.20 -13.50 17.58
N ILE A 226 -11.94 -12.50 16.72
CA ILE A 226 -12.90 -11.48 16.39
C ILE A 226 -14.09 -12.11 15.65
N ARG A 227 -15.31 -11.69 16.02
CA ARG A 227 -16.53 -12.19 15.39
C ARG A 227 -16.61 -11.77 13.93
N GLU A 228 -17.17 -12.60 13.08
CA GLU A 228 -17.35 -12.35 11.64
C GLU A 228 -18.07 -11.03 11.37
N SER A 229 -19.07 -10.68 12.20
CA SER A 229 -19.82 -9.42 12.08
C SER A 229 -18.99 -8.16 12.28
N ASP A 230 -17.86 -8.25 12.98
CA ASP A 230 -17.06 -7.13 13.43
C ASP A 230 -15.76 -7.00 12.60
N LEU A 231 -15.39 -8.06 11.85
CA LEU A 231 -14.12 -8.16 11.15
C LEU A 231 -13.83 -6.99 10.20
N ASP A 232 -14.80 -6.63 9.35
CA ASP A 232 -14.60 -5.54 8.39
C ASP A 232 -14.39 -4.19 9.08
N THR A 233 -15.12 -3.97 10.19
CA THR A 233 -14.95 -2.76 11.02
C THR A 233 -13.57 -2.74 11.66
N ASP A 234 -13.15 -3.83 12.28
CA ASP A 234 -11.89 -3.92 13.00
C ASP A 234 -10.68 -3.84 12.07
N VAL A 235 -10.76 -4.44 10.88
CA VAL A 235 -9.77 -4.24 9.81
C VAL A 235 -9.64 -2.75 9.48
N GLN A 236 -10.76 -2.05 9.30
CA GLN A 236 -10.73 -0.62 8.99
C GLN A 236 -10.14 0.21 10.14
N VAL A 237 -10.43 -0.14 11.39
CA VAL A 237 -9.82 0.51 12.57
C VAL A 237 -8.30 0.39 12.54
N VAL A 238 -7.76 -0.81 12.34
CA VAL A 238 -6.30 -1.05 12.27
C VAL A 238 -5.66 -0.27 11.14
N ILE A 239 -6.25 -0.32 9.94
CA ILE A 239 -5.68 0.33 8.75
C ILE A 239 -5.75 1.85 8.85
N GLN A 240 -6.84 2.40 9.36
CA GLN A 240 -6.95 3.85 9.58
C GLN A 240 -5.94 4.35 10.62
N ALA A 241 -5.74 3.60 11.70
CA ALA A 241 -4.72 3.92 12.70
C ALA A 241 -3.31 3.93 12.07
N ALA A 242 -2.96 2.91 11.28
CA ALA A 242 -1.68 2.82 10.58
C ALA A 242 -1.46 4.02 9.63
N ASN A 243 -2.46 4.34 8.81
CA ASN A 243 -2.39 5.46 7.87
C ASN A 243 -2.21 6.82 8.56
N ARG A 244 -2.87 7.04 9.70
CA ARG A 244 -2.73 8.26 10.49
C ARG A 244 -1.33 8.40 11.09
N LEU A 245 -0.78 7.32 11.66
CA LEU A 245 0.58 7.30 12.20
C LEU A 245 1.60 7.63 11.11
N LEU A 246 1.47 7.01 9.94
CA LEU A 246 2.37 7.23 8.80
C LEU A 246 2.30 8.66 8.27
N TRP A 247 1.09 9.22 8.12
CA TRP A 247 0.90 10.60 7.66
C TRP A 247 1.55 11.61 8.60
N ARG A 248 1.37 11.46 9.92
CA ARG A 248 2.00 12.31 10.93
C ARG A 248 3.51 12.23 10.86
N TRP A 249 4.07 11.03 10.83
CA TRP A 249 5.52 10.83 10.75
C TRP A 249 6.12 11.50 9.50
N ARG A 250 5.49 11.36 8.33
CA ARG A 250 5.92 12.01 7.09
C ARG A 250 5.87 13.53 7.20
N LYS A 251 4.84 14.09 7.82
CA LYS A 251 4.70 15.53 8.04
C LYS A 251 5.83 16.07 8.93
N TYR A 252 6.17 15.39 10.00
CA TYR A 252 7.30 15.79 10.88
C TYR A 252 8.63 15.72 10.16
N LYS A 253 8.90 14.66 9.41
CA LYS A 253 10.16 14.51 8.65
C LYS A 253 10.34 15.60 7.59
N LEU A 254 9.26 16.15 7.03
CA LEU A 254 9.30 17.27 6.09
C LEU A 254 9.50 18.62 6.80
N ALA A 255 9.00 18.80 8.01
CA ALA A 255 9.13 20.02 8.78
C ALA A 255 10.52 20.18 9.46
N SER A 256 11.27 19.08 9.60
CA SER A 256 12.62 19.05 10.19
C SER A 256 13.76 19.19 9.17
N ARG A 257 13.44 19.34 7.90
CA ARG A 257 14.37 19.67 6.79
C ARG A 257 14.26 21.13 6.40
#